data_36fd792ab5576560197a5633f3bb1302
#
_entry.id   36fd792ab5576560197a5633f3bb1302
#
_cell.length_a   1.000
_cell.length_b   1.000
_cell.length_c   1.000
_cell.angle_alpha   90.00
_cell.angle_beta   90.00
_cell.angle_gamma   90.00
#
_symmetry.space_group_name_H-M   'P 1'
#
loop_
_entity.id
_entity.type
_entity.pdbx_description
1 polymer ?
#
loop_
_entity_poly.entity_id
_entity_poly.type
_entity_poly.pdbx_seq_one_letter_code
_entity_poly.pdbx_strand_id
1 'polypeptide(L)'
;MSEIKSDVLIIGAGPSGIFTALELIRKNSDKTITIVEQGRNIDRRHCPKNKTGKCVNCKPYCNITTGFSGAGAFSDGKLSLSPEVGGDLPELIGYDTVQELIDYTDGIYLDFGADKKIEGANSEDVKVKEIRRRAIAAGLKLVDCPIRHLGTEKAHEVYSRIEKFLIDNGVNILFDTSAGDLIINDGVCEGAH
;
A
#
# COMPACT_ATOMS: atom_id res chain seq x y z
N MET A 1 14.22 21.93 17.63
CA MET A 1 13.10 21.08 17.18
C MET A 1 12.43 20.55 18.42
N SER A 2 11.11 20.49 18.46
CA SER A 2 10.38 19.88 19.59
C SER A 2 10.48 18.37 19.51
N GLU A 3 10.83 17.72 20.61
CA GLU A 3 10.82 16.27 20.73
C GLU A 3 9.36 15.78 20.72
N ILE A 4 9.08 14.73 19.94
CA ILE A 4 7.79 14.04 19.91
C ILE A 4 8.02 12.64 20.46
N LYS A 5 7.22 12.24 21.46
CA LYS A 5 7.29 10.90 22.07
C LYS A 5 6.11 10.06 21.61
N SER A 6 6.40 8.82 21.24
CA SER A 6 5.39 7.81 20.95
C SER A 6 5.93 6.41 21.29
N ASP A 7 5.06 5.47 21.54
CA ASP A 7 5.44 4.06 21.79
C ASP A 7 5.90 3.37 20.52
N VAL A 8 5.32 3.78 19.37
CA VAL A 8 5.62 3.22 18.05
C VAL A 8 5.90 4.35 17.07
N LEU A 9 7.09 4.33 16.48
CA LEU A 9 7.48 5.20 15.37
C LEU A 9 7.50 4.39 14.08
N ILE A 10 6.71 4.83 13.10
CA ILE A 10 6.65 4.24 11.76
C ILE A 10 7.28 5.23 10.78
N ILE A 11 8.31 4.80 10.05
CA ILE A 11 8.96 5.63 9.04
C ILE A 11 8.42 5.27 7.66
N GLY A 12 7.70 6.21 7.08
CA GLY A 12 7.03 6.11 5.79
C GLY A 12 5.55 5.73 5.87
N ALA A 13 4.69 6.49 5.20
CA ALA A 13 3.26 6.24 5.03
C ALA A 13 2.95 5.52 3.71
N GLY A 14 3.82 4.62 3.27
CA GLY A 14 3.52 3.66 2.21
C GLY A 14 2.60 2.53 2.71
N PRO A 15 2.21 1.57 1.87
CA PRO A 15 1.30 0.49 2.27
C PRO A 15 1.72 -0.22 3.56
N SER A 16 2.99 -0.59 3.69
CA SER A 16 3.49 -1.30 4.89
C SER A 16 3.30 -0.48 6.17
N GLY A 17 3.63 0.82 6.15
CA GLY A 17 3.45 1.69 7.33
C GLY A 17 1.98 1.91 7.68
N ILE A 18 1.14 2.13 6.66
CA ILE A 18 -0.31 2.27 6.83
C ILE A 18 -0.91 1.00 7.45
N PHE A 19 -0.61 -0.17 6.90
CA PHE A 19 -1.15 -1.44 7.41
C PHE A 19 -0.61 -1.77 8.80
N THR A 20 0.64 -1.40 9.13
CA THR A 20 1.17 -1.52 10.49
C THR A 20 0.32 -0.70 11.48
N ALA A 21 0.01 0.54 11.16
CA ALA A 21 -0.82 1.39 12.02
C ALA A 21 -2.26 0.86 12.12
N LEU A 22 -2.86 0.43 11.00
CA LEU A 22 -4.19 -0.19 10.98
C LEU A 22 -4.26 -1.42 11.87
N GLU A 23 -3.25 -2.30 11.82
CA GLU A 23 -3.20 -3.50 12.65
C GLU A 23 -3.10 -3.18 14.15
N LEU A 24 -2.28 -2.20 14.52
CA LEU A 24 -2.18 -1.77 15.91
C LEU A 24 -3.53 -1.27 16.43
N ILE A 25 -4.26 -0.48 15.64
CA ILE A 25 -5.60 0.00 15.99
C ILE A 25 -6.58 -1.17 16.08
N ARG A 26 -6.64 -2.05 15.06
CA ARG A 26 -7.56 -3.19 15.01
C ARG A 26 -7.35 -4.18 16.16
N LYS A 27 -6.12 -4.30 16.65
CA LYS A 27 -5.78 -5.12 17.83
C LYS A 27 -5.99 -4.41 19.15
N ASN A 28 -6.66 -3.26 19.15
CA ASN A 28 -6.92 -2.43 20.33
C ASN A 28 -5.63 -2.15 21.14
N SER A 29 -4.54 -1.84 20.43
CA SER A 29 -3.29 -1.44 21.09
C SER A 29 -3.50 -0.12 21.83
N ASP A 30 -3.03 -0.06 23.07
CA ASP A 30 -3.00 1.14 23.90
C ASP A 30 -1.80 2.05 23.57
N LYS A 31 -1.00 1.66 22.56
CA LYS A 31 0.22 2.36 22.16
C LYS A 31 -0.07 3.63 21.39
N THR A 32 0.66 4.67 21.72
CA THR A 32 0.71 5.88 20.90
C THR A 32 1.51 5.64 19.64
N ILE A 33 0.97 6.04 18.48
CA ILE A 33 1.56 5.77 17.16
C ILE A 33 1.88 7.08 16.47
N THR A 34 3.11 7.21 15.99
CA THR A 34 3.52 8.32 15.12
C THR A 34 4.03 7.76 13.80
N ILE A 35 3.51 8.27 12.69
CA ILE A 35 4.00 8.01 11.33
C ILE A 35 4.75 9.26 10.85
N VAL A 36 5.96 9.10 10.34
CA VAL A 36 6.73 10.15 9.69
C VAL A 36 6.74 9.89 8.19
N GLU A 37 6.22 10.84 7.41
CA GLU A 37 6.15 10.75 5.95
C GLU A 37 6.80 11.98 5.31
N GLN A 38 7.80 11.74 4.47
CA GLN A 38 8.53 12.81 3.80
C GLN A 38 7.70 13.60 2.78
N GLY A 39 6.66 12.99 2.25
CA GLY A 39 5.75 13.65 1.30
C GLY A 39 4.47 14.14 1.96
N ARG A 40 3.48 14.40 1.13
CA ARG A 40 2.22 15.07 1.53
C ARG A 40 1.12 14.08 1.87
N ASN A 41 0.10 14.59 2.57
CA ASN A 41 -1.17 13.90 2.73
C ASN A 41 -1.84 13.67 1.37
N ILE A 42 -2.79 12.74 1.32
CA ILE A 42 -3.36 12.25 0.06
C ILE A 42 -3.98 13.37 -0.79
N ASP A 43 -4.69 14.30 -0.19
CA ASP A 43 -5.41 15.37 -0.91
C ASP A 43 -4.49 16.43 -1.51
N ARG A 44 -3.28 16.60 -0.96
CA ARG A 44 -2.29 17.57 -1.46
C ARG A 44 -1.33 16.98 -2.50
N ARG A 45 -1.49 15.72 -2.87
CA ARG A 45 -0.66 15.05 -3.85
C ARG A 45 -1.22 15.24 -5.25
N HIS A 46 -0.62 16.09 -6.05
CA HIS A 46 -0.97 16.26 -7.46
C HIS A 46 0.28 16.31 -8.34
N CYS A 47 0.17 15.75 -9.55
CA CYS A 47 1.22 15.87 -10.54
C CYS A 47 1.09 17.20 -11.31
N PRO A 48 2.08 18.09 -11.26
CA PRO A 48 2.06 19.32 -12.09
C PRO A 48 1.95 19.04 -13.57
N LYS A 49 2.38 17.86 -14.05
CA LYS A 49 2.23 17.44 -15.45
C LYS A 49 0.79 17.55 -15.95
N ASN A 50 -0.21 17.34 -15.09
CA ASN A 50 -1.62 17.45 -15.48
C ASN A 50 -1.99 18.87 -15.96
N LYS A 51 -1.24 19.89 -15.50
CA LYS A 51 -1.43 21.30 -15.93
C LYS A 51 -0.40 21.72 -16.98
N THR A 52 0.82 21.24 -16.89
CA THR A 52 1.94 21.69 -17.74
C THR A 52 2.15 20.84 -18.98
N GLY A 53 1.50 19.67 -19.09
CA GLY A 53 1.70 18.69 -20.14
C GLY A 53 3.04 17.94 -20.08
N LYS A 54 4.00 18.40 -19.25
CA LYS A 54 5.34 17.83 -19.14
C LYS A 54 5.72 17.59 -17.67
N CYS A 55 6.54 16.55 -17.42
CA CYS A 55 7.10 16.33 -16.12
C CYS A 55 8.07 17.47 -15.75
N VAL A 56 7.86 18.10 -14.59
CA VAL A 56 8.68 19.23 -14.10
C VAL A 56 9.77 18.79 -13.15
N ASN A 57 9.97 17.48 -12.95
CA ASN A 57 10.96 16.89 -12.06
C ASN A 57 10.90 17.51 -10.64
N CYS A 58 9.75 17.34 -10.00
CA CYS A 58 9.47 17.92 -8.68
C CYS A 58 10.59 17.72 -7.67
N LYS A 59 10.84 18.75 -6.87
CA LYS A 59 11.83 18.75 -5.79
C LYS A 59 11.14 19.10 -4.47
N PRO A 60 11.59 18.59 -3.31
CA PRO A 60 12.63 17.57 -3.13
C PRO A 60 12.18 16.18 -3.59
N TYR A 61 10.87 15.91 -3.68
CA TYR A 61 10.30 14.58 -3.98
C TYR A 61 9.24 14.65 -5.07
N CYS A 62 9.04 13.54 -5.77
CA CYS A 62 7.94 13.40 -6.73
C CYS A 62 6.61 13.17 -6.00
N ASN A 63 5.63 14.06 -6.18
CA ASN A 63 4.32 13.97 -5.52
C ASN A 63 3.51 12.71 -5.88
N ILE A 64 3.88 11.97 -6.93
CA ILE A 64 3.20 10.75 -7.35
C ILE A 64 3.76 9.51 -6.65
N THR A 65 5.06 9.49 -6.37
CA THR A 65 5.71 8.34 -5.75
C THR A 65 5.89 8.49 -4.24
N THR A 66 5.83 9.74 -3.73
CA THR A 66 6.13 10.09 -2.35
C THR A 66 4.93 10.75 -1.69
N GLY A 67 4.62 10.39 -0.47
CA GLY A 67 3.48 10.84 0.30
C GLY A 67 2.58 9.69 0.74
N PHE A 68 1.49 9.99 1.43
CA PHE A 68 0.55 8.99 1.97
C PHE A 68 0.11 8.00 0.90
N SER A 69 0.14 6.72 1.20
CA SER A 69 -0.07 5.57 0.31
C SER A 69 1.06 5.26 -0.69
N GLY A 70 2.16 6.00 -0.69
CA GLY A 70 3.24 5.80 -1.67
C GLY A 70 2.77 5.96 -3.12
N ALA A 71 3.27 5.15 -4.04
CA ALA A 71 2.86 5.17 -5.45
C ALA A 71 1.47 4.55 -5.70
N GLY A 72 0.93 3.78 -4.75
CA GLY A 72 -0.29 2.98 -4.93
C GLY A 72 -1.54 3.79 -5.29
N ALA A 73 -1.74 4.97 -4.65
CA ALA A 73 -2.90 5.82 -4.92
C ALA A 73 -2.89 6.51 -6.30
N PHE A 74 -1.74 6.51 -6.98
CA PHE A 74 -1.56 7.20 -8.26
C PHE A 74 -1.16 6.26 -9.41
N SER A 75 -1.18 4.95 -9.14
CA SER A 75 -1.10 3.91 -10.16
C SER A 75 -2.51 3.61 -10.71
N ASP A 76 -2.64 2.60 -11.54
CA ASP A 76 -3.94 2.09 -11.96
C ASP A 76 -4.68 1.31 -10.85
N GLY A 77 -4.09 1.20 -9.65
CA GLY A 77 -4.72 0.64 -8.46
C GLY A 77 -5.08 -0.84 -8.59
N LYS A 78 -4.19 -1.64 -9.15
CA LYS A 78 -4.38 -3.10 -9.23
C LYS A 78 -3.85 -3.76 -7.97
N LEU A 79 -4.73 -4.51 -7.30
CA LEU A 79 -4.39 -5.42 -6.22
C LEU A 79 -4.36 -6.84 -6.79
N SER A 80 -3.20 -7.48 -6.80
CA SER A 80 -3.09 -8.90 -7.12
C SER A 80 -3.68 -9.72 -5.98
N LEU A 81 -4.58 -10.65 -6.33
CA LEU A 81 -5.24 -11.53 -5.36
C LEU A 81 -4.73 -12.98 -5.46
N SER A 82 -3.51 -13.15 -5.94
CA SER A 82 -2.88 -14.46 -6.12
C SER A 82 -1.47 -14.48 -5.55
N PRO A 83 -1.12 -15.50 -4.76
CA PRO A 83 0.25 -15.73 -4.31
C PRO A 83 1.24 -16.04 -5.45
N GLU A 84 0.75 -16.37 -6.63
CA GLU A 84 1.57 -16.68 -7.83
C GLU A 84 2.19 -15.42 -8.46
N VAL A 85 1.78 -14.22 -8.00
CA VAL A 85 2.19 -12.94 -8.57
C VAL A 85 2.63 -11.97 -7.47
N GLY A 86 3.83 -11.45 -7.58
CA GLY A 86 4.31 -10.41 -6.67
C GLY A 86 5.55 -10.77 -5.85
N GLY A 87 6.27 -11.82 -6.23
CA GLY A 87 7.54 -12.21 -5.60
C GLY A 87 7.49 -13.59 -4.96
N ASP A 88 8.50 -13.90 -4.17
CA ASP A 88 8.78 -15.25 -3.67
C ASP A 88 8.30 -15.48 -2.23
N LEU A 89 7.36 -14.66 -1.77
CA LEU A 89 6.82 -14.76 -0.39
C LEU A 89 6.24 -16.15 -0.07
N PRO A 90 5.57 -16.87 -1.01
CA PRO A 90 5.12 -18.25 -0.77
C PRO A 90 6.25 -19.23 -0.45
N GLU A 91 7.46 -19.01 -0.96
CA GLU A 91 8.61 -19.85 -0.64
C GLU A 91 9.10 -19.65 0.81
N LEU A 92 8.85 -18.48 1.40
CA LEU A 92 9.30 -18.14 2.74
C LEU A 92 8.30 -18.54 3.83
N ILE A 93 7.00 -18.34 3.60
CA ILE A 93 5.96 -18.52 4.65
C ILE A 93 4.83 -19.49 4.25
N GLY A 94 4.92 -20.08 3.06
CA GLY A 94 3.92 -21.02 2.55
C GLY A 94 2.79 -20.33 1.75
N TYR A 95 2.29 -21.09 0.77
CA TYR A 95 1.27 -20.59 -0.18
C TYR A 95 -0.03 -20.21 0.51
N ASP A 96 -0.54 -21.08 1.38
CA ASP A 96 -1.82 -20.85 2.07
C ASP A 96 -1.76 -19.63 3.00
N THR A 97 -0.65 -19.45 3.72
CA THR A 97 -0.45 -18.27 4.56
C THR A 97 -0.43 -16.98 3.75
N VAL A 98 0.22 -16.99 2.58
CA VAL A 98 0.22 -15.81 1.70
C VAL A 98 -1.18 -15.53 1.17
N GLN A 99 -1.96 -16.55 0.79
CA GLN A 99 -3.34 -16.36 0.35
C GLN A 99 -4.20 -15.77 1.47
N GLU A 100 -4.10 -16.28 2.70
CA GLU A 100 -4.82 -15.72 3.85
C GLU A 100 -4.48 -14.23 4.09
N LEU A 101 -3.21 -13.85 3.96
CA LEU A 101 -2.77 -12.46 4.09
C LEU A 101 -3.28 -11.57 2.95
N ILE A 102 -3.34 -12.10 1.73
CA ILE A 102 -3.92 -11.40 0.57
C ILE A 102 -5.40 -11.16 0.81
N ASP A 103 -6.16 -12.20 1.18
CA ASP A 103 -7.60 -12.12 1.43
C ASP A 103 -7.90 -11.14 2.58
N TYR A 104 -7.11 -11.17 3.64
CA TYR A 104 -7.20 -10.25 4.76
C TYR A 104 -6.95 -8.80 4.32
N THR A 105 -5.90 -8.57 3.54
CA THR A 105 -5.55 -7.24 3.02
C THR A 105 -6.64 -6.72 2.07
N ASP A 106 -7.14 -7.57 1.19
CA ASP A 106 -8.24 -7.24 0.28
C ASP A 106 -9.52 -6.89 1.05
N GLY A 107 -9.82 -7.63 2.11
CA GLY A 107 -10.92 -7.34 3.03
C GLY A 107 -10.82 -5.93 3.63
N ILE A 108 -9.62 -5.50 4.02
CA ILE A 108 -9.40 -4.13 4.51
C ILE A 108 -9.73 -3.09 3.43
N TYR A 109 -9.26 -3.28 2.20
CA TYR A 109 -9.61 -2.36 1.10
C TYR A 109 -11.10 -2.32 0.83
N LEU A 110 -11.80 -3.45 0.93
CA LEU A 110 -13.26 -3.52 0.81
C LEU A 110 -13.98 -2.74 1.93
N ASP A 111 -13.50 -2.85 3.17
CA ASP A 111 -14.03 -2.09 4.32
C ASP A 111 -13.92 -0.58 4.10
N PHE A 112 -12.86 -0.13 3.44
CA PHE A 112 -12.66 1.27 3.07
C PHE A 112 -13.28 1.66 1.73
N GLY A 113 -14.07 0.79 1.12
CA GLY A 113 -14.94 1.09 -0.02
C GLY A 113 -14.37 0.77 -1.38
N ALA A 114 -13.43 -0.17 -1.48
CA ALA A 114 -13.01 -0.75 -2.75
C ALA A 114 -14.19 -1.47 -3.43
N ASP A 115 -14.18 -1.53 -4.76
CA ASP A 115 -15.21 -2.23 -5.53
C ASP A 115 -15.07 -3.75 -5.34
N LYS A 116 -16.23 -4.43 -5.25
CA LYS A 116 -16.27 -5.90 -5.07
C LYS A 116 -15.89 -6.67 -6.32
N LYS A 117 -15.85 -6.03 -7.50
CA LYS A 117 -15.53 -6.69 -8.77
C LYS A 117 -14.11 -7.21 -8.75
N ILE A 118 -13.93 -8.47 -9.16
CA ILE A 118 -12.63 -9.09 -9.42
C ILE A 118 -12.53 -9.34 -10.92
N GLU A 119 -11.43 -8.96 -11.52
CA GLU A 119 -11.10 -9.25 -12.92
C GLU A 119 -10.13 -10.42 -12.99
N GLY A 120 -10.19 -11.20 -14.07
CA GLY A 120 -9.30 -12.36 -14.25
C GLY A 120 -9.64 -13.58 -13.38
N ALA A 121 -10.83 -13.60 -12.74
CA ALA A 121 -11.28 -14.71 -11.89
C ALA A 121 -11.88 -15.89 -12.67
N ASN A 122 -12.14 -15.75 -13.98
CA ASN A 122 -12.83 -16.75 -14.79
C ASN A 122 -11.86 -17.77 -15.43
N SER A 123 -11.08 -18.49 -14.63
CA SER A 123 -10.18 -19.56 -15.09
C SER A 123 -10.95 -20.69 -15.83
N GLU A 124 -12.25 -20.83 -15.56
CA GLU A 124 -13.12 -21.84 -16.16
C GLU A 124 -13.77 -21.39 -17.50
N ASP A 125 -13.61 -20.15 -17.91
CA ASP A 125 -14.09 -19.66 -19.22
C ASP A 125 -13.46 -20.47 -20.37
N VAL A 126 -14.27 -20.86 -21.35
CA VAL A 126 -13.87 -21.70 -22.48
C VAL A 126 -12.71 -21.05 -23.25
N LYS A 127 -12.73 -19.71 -23.41
CA LYS A 127 -11.65 -18.99 -24.10
C LYS A 127 -10.35 -19.00 -23.29
N VAL A 128 -10.43 -18.87 -21.98
CA VAL A 128 -9.27 -18.95 -21.09
C VAL A 128 -8.67 -20.35 -21.13
N LYS A 129 -9.50 -21.42 -21.07
CA LYS A 129 -9.04 -22.79 -21.22
C LYS A 129 -8.34 -23.05 -22.55
N GLU A 130 -8.88 -22.52 -23.65
CA GLU A 130 -8.25 -22.66 -24.97
C GLU A 130 -6.91 -21.91 -25.04
N ILE A 131 -6.83 -20.67 -24.49
CA ILE A 131 -5.56 -19.93 -24.41
C ILE A 131 -4.54 -20.71 -23.59
N ARG A 132 -4.95 -21.27 -22.43
CA ARG A 132 -4.09 -22.09 -21.57
C ARG A 132 -3.56 -23.31 -22.32
N ARG A 133 -4.44 -24.03 -23.03
CA ARG A 133 -4.04 -25.20 -23.86
C ARG A 133 -2.99 -24.79 -24.90
N ARG A 134 -3.18 -23.70 -25.60
CA ARG A 134 -2.25 -23.17 -26.59
C ARG A 134 -0.92 -22.73 -25.98
N ALA A 135 -0.97 -22.10 -24.80
CA ALA A 135 0.22 -21.70 -24.06
C ALA A 135 1.07 -22.93 -23.68
N ILE A 136 0.45 -23.95 -23.11
CA ILE A 136 1.12 -25.21 -22.77
C ILE A 136 1.76 -25.87 -24.03
N ALA A 137 1.03 -25.91 -25.16
CA ALA A 137 1.55 -26.46 -26.41
C ALA A 137 2.76 -25.68 -26.97
N ALA A 138 2.87 -24.39 -26.59
CA ALA A 138 3.99 -23.51 -26.93
C ALA A 138 5.11 -23.49 -25.86
N GLY A 139 5.05 -24.34 -24.84
CA GLY A 139 6.02 -24.34 -23.72
C GLY A 139 5.88 -23.20 -22.75
N LEU A 140 4.72 -22.52 -22.73
CA LEU A 140 4.43 -21.40 -21.84
C LEU A 140 3.45 -21.81 -20.72
N LYS A 141 3.56 -21.17 -19.57
CA LYS A 141 2.60 -21.29 -18.46
C LYS A 141 1.68 -20.03 -18.44
N LEU A 142 0.37 -20.23 -18.49
CA LEU A 142 -0.58 -19.17 -18.19
C LEU A 142 -0.84 -19.16 -16.68
N VAL A 143 -0.47 -18.07 -16.03
CA VAL A 143 -0.67 -17.86 -14.59
C VAL A 143 -2.02 -17.18 -14.37
N ASP A 144 -2.83 -17.71 -13.48
CA ASP A 144 -4.06 -17.05 -13.04
C ASP A 144 -3.72 -15.90 -12.11
N CYS A 145 -4.13 -14.72 -12.48
CA CYS A 145 -3.90 -13.50 -11.70
C CYS A 145 -5.22 -12.73 -11.53
N PRO A 146 -6.10 -13.18 -10.61
CA PRO A 146 -7.27 -12.39 -10.27
C PRO A 146 -6.80 -11.07 -9.65
N ILE A 147 -7.42 -9.97 -10.08
CA ILE A 147 -7.10 -8.64 -9.61
C ILE A 147 -8.36 -7.90 -9.17
N ARG A 148 -8.22 -7.10 -8.12
CA ARG A 148 -9.15 -6.02 -7.81
C ARG A 148 -8.62 -4.73 -8.42
N HIS A 149 -9.34 -4.19 -9.37
CA HIS A 149 -8.96 -2.98 -10.08
C HIS A 149 -9.69 -1.79 -9.48
N LEU A 150 -9.00 -0.97 -8.70
CA LEU A 150 -9.58 0.23 -8.09
C LEU A 150 -9.67 1.39 -9.10
N GLY A 151 -8.68 1.51 -9.98
CA GLY A 151 -8.48 2.72 -10.76
C GLY A 151 -7.98 3.89 -9.89
N THR A 152 -7.52 4.95 -10.55
CA THR A 152 -6.85 6.06 -9.83
C THR A 152 -7.80 6.84 -8.91
N GLU A 153 -9.01 7.13 -9.37
CA GLU A 153 -9.99 7.92 -8.59
C GLU A 153 -10.46 7.14 -7.35
N LYS A 154 -10.80 5.87 -7.52
CA LYS A 154 -11.25 5.02 -6.41
C LYS A 154 -10.12 4.72 -5.43
N ALA A 155 -8.92 4.50 -5.92
CA ALA A 155 -7.74 4.33 -5.06
C ALA A 155 -7.52 5.56 -4.18
N HIS A 156 -7.61 6.77 -4.76
CA HIS A 156 -7.52 8.02 -3.99
C HIS A 156 -8.59 8.10 -2.90
N GLU A 157 -9.85 7.79 -3.23
CA GLU A 157 -10.97 7.81 -2.26
C GLU A 157 -10.74 6.83 -1.11
N VAL A 158 -10.34 5.59 -1.41
CA VAL A 158 -10.07 4.56 -0.41
C VAL A 158 -8.94 4.99 0.52
N TYR A 159 -7.83 5.49 -0.02
CA TYR A 159 -6.71 5.95 0.81
C TYR A 159 -7.03 7.21 1.61
N SER A 160 -7.87 8.11 1.10
CA SER A 160 -8.35 9.26 1.86
C SER A 160 -9.17 8.83 3.08
N ARG A 161 -10.01 7.81 2.93
CA ARG A 161 -10.76 7.22 4.04
C ARG A 161 -9.84 6.52 5.06
N ILE A 162 -8.82 5.84 4.60
CA ILE A 162 -7.82 5.21 5.48
C ILE A 162 -7.04 6.29 6.25
N GLU A 163 -6.56 7.34 5.58
CA GLU A 163 -5.86 8.45 6.23
C GLU A 163 -6.73 9.06 7.34
N LYS A 164 -7.97 9.38 7.00
CA LYS A 164 -8.92 9.91 7.97
C LYS A 164 -9.15 8.96 9.13
N PHE A 165 -9.34 7.67 8.87
CA PHE A 165 -9.53 6.66 9.91
C PHE A 165 -8.35 6.60 10.88
N LEU A 166 -7.11 6.61 10.38
CA LEU A 166 -5.91 6.61 11.21
C LEU A 166 -5.88 7.84 12.12
N ILE A 167 -6.13 9.02 11.57
CA ILE A 167 -6.14 10.29 12.32
C ILE A 167 -7.25 10.28 13.38
N ASP A 168 -8.45 9.87 13.02
CA ASP A 168 -9.61 9.79 13.93
C ASP A 168 -9.38 8.81 15.09
N ASN A 169 -8.51 7.81 14.89
CA ASN A 169 -8.11 6.84 15.93
C ASN A 169 -6.78 7.20 16.63
N GLY A 170 -6.36 8.46 16.55
CA GLY A 170 -5.27 9.00 17.35
C GLY A 170 -3.87 8.76 16.80
N VAL A 171 -3.73 8.27 15.56
CA VAL A 171 -2.41 8.19 14.92
C VAL A 171 -1.93 9.60 14.56
N ASN A 172 -0.75 9.97 15.06
CA ASN A 172 -0.10 11.21 14.70
C ASN A 172 0.67 11.01 13.39
N ILE A 173 0.30 11.73 12.32
CA ILE A 173 0.98 11.64 11.02
C ILE A 173 1.69 12.96 10.73
N LEU A 174 3.02 12.90 10.67
CA LEU A 174 3.88 14.04 10.35
C LEU A 174 4.20 14.02 8.86
N PHE A 175 3.47 14.82 8.10
CA PHE A 175 3.72 15.02 6.67
C PHE A 175 4.81 16.04 6.41
N ASP A 176 5.34 16.06 5.19
CA ASP A 176 6.44 16.93 4.75
C ASP A 176 7.65 16.83 5.71
N THR A 177 7.85 15.66 6.34
CA THR A 177 8.85 15.41 7.38
C THR A 177 9.67 14.17 7.03
N SER A 178 10.98 14.33 6.91
CA SER A 178 11.90 13.22 6.64
C SER A 178 12.54 12.72 7.94
N ALA A 179 12.55 11.41 8.14
CA ALA A 179 13.40 10.80 9.16
C ALA A 179 14.85 10.83 8.69
N GLY A 180 15.75 11.23 9.58
CA GLY A 180 17.18 11.20 9.40
C GLY A 180 17.81 9.97 10.05
N ASP A 181 18.91 10.18 10.80
CA ASP A 181 19.61 9.08 11.46
C ASP A 181 18.81 8.49 12.62
N LEU A 182 18.97 7.19 12.84
CA LEU A 182 18.39 6.52 14.00
C LEU A 182 19.14 6.91 15.27
N ILE A 183 18.41 7.11 16.34
CA ILE A 183 18.96 7.33 17.69
C ILE A 183 19.19 5.96 18.31
N ILE A 184 20.45 5.56 18.44
CA ILE A 184 20.83 4.25 18.98
C ILE A 184 21.71 4.46 20.21
N ASN A 185 21.24 3.96 21.36
CA ASN A 185 21.97 3.97 22.62
C ASN A 185 22.14 2.53 23.13
N ASP A 186 23.36 2.12 23.40
CA ASP A 186 23.70 0.77 23.90
C ASP A 186 23.07 -0.38 23.07
N GLY A 187 23.00 -0.19 21.72
CA GLY A 187 22.42 -1.17 20.80
C GLY A 187 20.89 -1.18 20.76
N VAL A 188 20.22 -0.27 21.46
CA VAL A 188 18.76 -0.09 21.44
C VAL A 188 18.38 1.10 20.58
N CYS A 189 17.44 0.93 19.65
CA CYS A 189 16.89 2.01 18.85
C CYS A 189 15.81 2.74 19.69
N GLU A 190 16.05 4.01 20.00
CA GLU A 190 15.16 4.84 20.81
C GLU A 190 14.36 5.84 19.98
N GLY A 191 14.65 5.97 18.69
CA GLY A 191 13.94 6.89 17.80
C GLY A 191 14.72 7.25 16.54
N ALA A 192 14.35 8.38 15.95
CA ALA A 192 15.01 8.96 14.78
C ALA A 192 14.99 10.49 14.84
N HIS A 193 15.97 11.10 14.16
CA HIS A 193 16.03 12.54 13.94
C HIS A 193 15.17 13.00 12.77
#